data_71b080628596584e840c87a59bc1edbe
#
_entry.id   71b080628596584e840c87a59bc1edbe
#
_cell.length_a   1.000
_cell.length_b   1.000
_cell.length_c   1.000
_cell.angle_alpha   90.00
_cell.angle_beta   90.00
_cell.angle_gamma   90.00
#
_symmetry.space_group_name_H-M   'P 1'
#
loop_
_entity.id
_entity.type
_entity.pdbx_description
1 polymer ?
#
loop_
_entity_poly.entity_id
_entity_poly.type
_entity_poly.pdbx_seq_one_letter_code
_entity_poly.pdbx_strand_id
1 'polypeptide(L)'
;MLLLGNGTVVTRTKEQNWIPDGAVAMDRGVICAVGPLRHLRKKYKDATFIDARGGLIMPAFINAHEHIYSAMARGLAINGYTPRGFLDILDGLWWNIDRHLTNDLTWLSAVETYIECIKNGVTTIFDHHASYGEIKDSLFTIGDAAQKMGVRSCLCYEISDRDGKDKAKEAVLENEAWIRHTQQDTTDMLAGMMGMHAQFTISDETMELAACHKPSGAGYHIHVAEGIEDLHDCLKKYGKRIVDRLYDWDVLGPHTLLGHCIYINPHEMDLLKYTDTMVVHNPESNMGNACGPPALELVHRGIVTGLGTDGYTHDMIESYKAANVLHKHHLCDANAAWTEVPQMLFENNAEIAARYFRRPMGVLKEGAAAIVVDYIPPTPLTADNINSHILFGMNGRNVVTTIADGRVLMKDRELLVCDEQEMMEKIRTGAAELARRING
;
A
#
# COMPACT_ATOMS: atom_id res chain seq x y z
N MET A 1 -23.00 -7.57 -16.24
CA MET A 1 -22.97 -6.09 -16.21
C MET A 1 -23.50 -5.59 -14.89
N LEU A 2 -22.82 -4.63 -14.27
CA LEU A 2 -23.21 -3.95 -13.03
C LEU A 2 -23.50 -2.48 -13.34
N LEU A 3 -24.43 -1.88 -12.60
CA LEU A 3 -24.72 -0.45 -12.62
C LEU A 3 -24.78 0.06 -11.18
N LEU A 4 -23.77 0.83 -10.78
CA LEU A 4 -23.76 1.53 -9.50
C LEU A 4 -24.40 2.89 -9.70
N GLY A 5 -25.34 3.28 -8.86
CA GLY A 5 -26.01 4.58 -9.01
C GLY A 5 -26.78 5.01 -7.79
N ASN A 6 -27.59 6.06 -7.93
CA ASN A 6 -28.33 6.69 -6.83
C ASN A 6 -27.39 7.28 -5.76
N GLY A 7 -26.33 7.97 -6.22
CA GLY A 7 -25.37 8.65 -5.38
C GLY A 7 -24.62 9.73 -6.15
N THR A 8 -23.71 10.43 -5.50
CA THR A 8 -22.82 11.37 -6.16
C THR A 8 -21.55 10.64 -6.61
N VAL A 9 -21.25 10.74 -7.92
CA VAL A 9 -20.00 10.15 -8.45
C VAL A 9 -18.87 11.16 -8.38
N VAL A 10 -17.80 10.79 -7.69
CA VAL A 10 -16.52 11.52 -7.62
C VAL A 10 -15.53 10.79 -8.50
N THR A 11 -15.30 11.27 -9.72
CA THR A 11 -14.51 10.53 -10.71
C THR A 11 -13.01 10.66 -10.53
N ARG A 12 -12.54 11.71 -9.88
CA ARG A 12 -11.12 12.09 -9.79
C ARG A 12 -10.46 12.34 -11.16
N THR A 13 -11.26 12.52 -12.24
CA THR A 13 -10.74 12.95 -13.55
C THR A 13 -10.71 14.47 -13.66
N LYS A 14 -9.80 15.00 -14.48
CA LYS A 14 -9.65 16.46 -14.70
C LYS A 14 -10.85 17.03 -15.46
N GLU A 15 -11.47 16.25 -16.35
CA GLU A 15 -12.54 16.69 -17.24
C GLU A 15 -13.88 16.81 -16.51
N GLN A 16 -14.18 15.91 -15.59
CA GLN A 16 -15.44 15.90 -14.86
C GLN A 16 -15.30 15.21 -13.51
N ASN A 17 -14.88 15.94 -12.50
CA ASN A 17 -14.62 15.37 -11.16
C ASN A 17 -15.90 15.03 -10.37
N TRP A 18 -17.07 15.62 -10.70
CA TRP A 18 -18.26 15.56 -9.85
C TRP A 18 -19.54 15.38 -10.69
N ILE A 19 -20.33 14.34 -10.41
CA ILE A 19 -21.60 14.07 -11.10
C ILE A 19 -22.69 13.83 -10.05
N PRO A 20 -23.54 14.82 -9.75
CA PRO A 20 -24.70 14.61 -8.88
C PRO A 20 -25.69 13.62 -9.54
N ASP A 21 -26.36 12.79 -8.72
CA ASP A 21 -27.23 11.72 -9.21
C ASP A 21 -26.57 10.93 -10.36
N GLY A 22 -25.31 10.53 -10.08
CA GLY A 22 -24.46 9.86 -11.03
C GLY A 22 -24.59 8.35 -10.99
N ALA A 23 -23.97 7.70 -11.98
CA ALA A 23 -23.82 6.26 -12.00
C ALA A 23 -22.54 5.84 -12.74
N VAL A 24 -22.08 4.62 -12.42
CA VAL A 24 -20.96 3.93 -13.04
C VAL A 24 -21.45 2.57 -13.57
N ALA A 25 -21.28 2.32 -14.86
CA ALA A 25 -21.59 1.03 -15.47
C ALA A 25 -20.30 0.22 -15.68
N MET A 26 -20.31 -1.04 -15.27
CA MET A 26 -19.17 -1.96 -15.38
C MET A 26 -19.59 -3.25 -16.11
N ASP A 27 -18.78 -3.69 -17.07
CA ASP A 27 -18.96 -4.96 -17.76
C ASP A 27 -17.64 -5.69 -17.93
N ARG A 28 -17.63 -7.00 -17.65
CA ARG A 28 -16.45 -7.86 -17.80
C ARG A 28 -15.16 -7.28 -17.22
N GLY A 29 -15.26 -6.73 -16.03
CA GLY A 29 -14.10 -6.21 -15.30
C GLY A 29 -13.72 -4.76 -15.59
N VAL A 30 -14.40 -4.07 -16.48
CA VAL A 30 -14.07 -2.69 -16.85
C VAL A 30 -15.26 -1.74 -16.68
N ILE A 31 -14.96 -0.50 -16.29
CA ILE A 31 -15.93 0.59 -16.35
C ILE A 31 -16.15 0.94 -17.82
N CYS A 32 -17.39 0.81 -18.30
CA CYS A 32 -17.75 1.08 -19.68
C CYS A 32 -18.54 2.39 -19.88
N ALA A 33 -19.01 3.01 -18.80
CA ALA A 33 -19.60 4.34 -18.82
C ALA A 33 -19.68 4.95 -17.42
N VAL A 34 -19.51 6.27 -17.34
CA VAL A 34 -19.75 7.10 -16.17
C VAL A 34 -20.62 8.28 -16.60
N GLY A 35 -21.63 8.65 -15.80
CA GLY A 35 -22.52 9.76 -16.16
C GLY A 35 -23.79 9.81 -15.32
N PRO A 36 -24.77 10.67 -15.69
CA PRO A 36 -26.04 10.79 -14.97
C PRO A 36 -26.82 9.46 -14.93
N LEU A 37 -27.30 9.08 -13.75
CA LEU A 37 -28.02 7.81 -13.52
C LEU A 37 -29.18 7.60 -14.51
N ARG A 38 -30.00 8.63 -14.76
CA ARG A 38 -31.16 8.56 -15.67
C ARG A 38 -30.78 8.07 -17.06
N HIS A 39 -29.60 8.47 -17.57
CA HIS A 39 -29.13 8.08 -18.91
C HIS A 39 -28.59 6.64 -18.90
N LEU A 40 -27.77 6.30 -17.92
CA LEU A 40 -27.14 4.97 -17.84
C LEU A 40 -28.18 3.88 -17.54
N ARG A 41 -29.16 4.15 -16.65
CA ARG A 41 -30.25 3.21 -16.37
C ARG A 41 -31.13 2.93 -17.59
N LYS A 42 -31.35 3.93 -18.45
CA LYS A 42 -32.07 3.72 -19.71
C LYS A 42 -31.25 2.89 -20.70
N LYS A 43 -29.92 3.11 -20.74
CA LYS A 43 -28.99 2.41 -21.65
C LYS A 43 -28.76 0.96 -21.24
N TYR A 44 -28.62 0.71 -19.93
CA TYR A 44 -28.23 -0.59 -19.34
C TYR A 44 -29.38 -1.16 -18.51
N LYS A 45 -30.52 -1.40 -19.12
CA LYS A 45 -31.76 -1.81 -18.42
C LYS A 45 -31.66 -3.15 -17.68
N ASP A 46 -30.85 -4.07 -18.22
CA ASP A 46 -30.69 -5.43 -17.71
C ASP A 46 -29.47 -5.57 -16.76
N ALA A 47 -28.80 -4.46 -16.41
CA ALA A 47 -27.70 -4.48 -15.49
C ALA A 47 -28.18 -4.72 -14.06
N THR A 48 -27.42 -5.54 -13.31
CA THR A 48 -27.61 -5.68 -11.85
C THR A 48 -27.34 -4.34 -11.20
N PHE A 49 -28.35 -3.78 -10.53
CA PHE A 49 -28.25 -2.46 -9.91
C PHE A 49 -27.71 -2.56 -8.48
N ILE A 50 -26.73 -1.72 -8.18
CA ILE A 50 -26.21 -1.50 -6.83
C ILE A 50 -26.55 -0.06 -6.45
N ASP A 51 -27.31 0.07 -5.37
CA ASP A 51 -27.85 1.34 -4.87
C ASP A 51 -26.85 1.99 -3.90
N ALA A 52 -26.33 3.16 -4.24
CA ALA A 52 -25.48 3.95 -3.35
C ALA A 52 -26.27 4.73 -2.26
N ARG A 53 -27.60 4.67 -2.27
CA ARG A 53 -28.51 5.24 -1.25
C ARG A 53 -28.24 6.73 -0.94
N GLY A 54 -27.84 7.49 -1.94
CA GLY A 54 -27.51 8.92 -1.80
C GLY A 54 -26.06 9.20 -1.35
N GLY A 55 -25.27 8.17 -1.08
CA GLY A 55 -23.86 8.27 -0.72
C GLY A 55 -22.94 8.60 -1.90
N LEU A 56 -21.66 8.32 -1.75
CA LEU A 56 -20.65 8.60 -2.78
C LEU A 56 -20.26 7.33 -3.55
N ILE A 57 -19.98 7.50 -4.82
CA ILE A 57 -19.33 6.48 -5.67
C ILE A 57 -17.96 7.05 -6.05
N MET A 58 -16.89 6.40 -5.62
CA MET A 58 -15.52 6.90 -5.73
C MET A 58 -14.60 5.83 -6.33
N PRO A 59 -13.41 6.21 -6.86
CA PRO A 59 -12.35 5.23 -7.09
C PRO A 59 -11.99 4.51 -5.81
N ALA A 60 -11.66 3.23 -5.90
CA ALA A 60 -11.08 2.49 -4.80
C ALA A 60 -9.68 3.00 -4.46
N PHE A 61 -9.26 2.82 -3.20
CA PHE A 61 -7.96 3.26 -2.72
C PHE A 61 -6.84 2.33 -3.16
N ILE A 62 -5.66 2.91 -3.24
CA ILE A 62 -4.38 2.23 -3.48
C ILE A 62 -3.52 2.47 -2.24
N ASN A 63 -2.98 1.41 -1.65
CA ASN A 63 -1.99 1.46 -0.59
C ASN A 63 -0.60 1.27 -1.20
N ALA A 64 0.23 2.30 -1.19
CA ALA A 64 1.50 2.30 -1.89
C ALA A 64 2.65 1.63 -1.11
N HIS A 65 2.44 1.27 0.15
CA HIS A 65 3.41 0.52 0.96
C HIS A 65 2.73 -0.11 2.17
N GLU A 66 2.92 -1.40 2.33
CA GLU A 66 2.33 -2.20 3.40
C GLU A 66 3.23 -3.40 3.74
N HIS A 67 2.99 -3.98 4.92
CA HIS A 67 3.62 -5.21 5.39
C HIS A 67 2.55 -6.25 5.74
N ILE A 68 2.21 -7.11 4.79
CA ILE A 68 1.25 -8.20 5.00
C ILE A 68 1.63 -9.07 6.21
N TYR A 69 2.93 -9.33 6.41
CA TYR A 69 3.40 -10.16 7.50
C TYR A 69 3.06 -9.63 8.90
N SER A 70 2.75 -8.34 9.02
CA SER A 70 2.44 -7.66 10.28
C SER A 70 0.98 -7.81 10.73
N ALA A 71 0.09 -8.35 9.90
CA ALA A 71 -1.36 -8.37 10.19
C ALA A 71 -1.72 -9.01 11.52
N MET A 72 -0.98 -10.05 11.93
CA MET A 72 -1.18 -10.72 13.22
C MET A 72 -0.37 -10.11 14.39
N ALA A 73 0.35 -9.00 14.16
CA ALA A 73 1.09 -8.28 15.20
C ALA A 73 0.18 -7.42 16.08
N ARG A 74 -1.04 -7.14 15.64
CA ARG A 74 -2.00 -6.25 16.30
C ARG A 74 -2.31 -6.70 17.71
N GLY A 75 -1.83 -5.95 18.71
CA GLY A 75 -1.98 -6.29 20.12
C GLY A 75 -1.16 -7.48 20.61
N LEU A 76 -0.17 -7.95 19.83
CA LEU A 76 0.73 -9.03 20.23
C LEU A 76 1.56 -8.62 21.44
N ALA A 77 1.47 -9.39 22.52
CA ALA A 77 2.34 -9.23 23.68
C ALA A 77 3.60 -10.08 23.49
N ILE A 78 4.77 -9.46 23.64
CA ILE A 78 6.07 -10.12 23.57
C ILE A 78 6.73 -10.04 24.94
N ASN A 79 7.11 -11.19 25.50
CA ASN A 79 7.72 -11.27 26.81
C ASN A 79 9.05 -10.50 26.89
N GLY A 80 9.17 -9.58 27.87
CA GLY A 80 10.38 -8.80 28.07
C GLY A 80 10.65 -7.70 27.04
N TYR A 81 9.74 -7.46 26.10
CA TYR A 81 9.88 -6.42 25.08
C TYR A 81 9.64 -5.03 25.68
N THR A 82 10.67 -4.20 25.69
CA THR A 82 10.66 -2.81 26.17
C THR A 82 11.56 -1.96 25.27
N PRO A 83 11.09 -1.54 24.09
CA PRO A 83 11.92 -0.81 23.13
C PRO A 83 12.29 0.58 23.66
N ARG A 84 13.51 1.02 23.38
CA ARG A 84 14.05 2.34 23.73
C ARG A 84 14.28 3.22 22.50
N GLY A 85 14.20 2.64 21.29
CA GLY A 85 14.41 3.34 20.04
C GLY A 85 14.10 2.45 18.86
N PHE A 86 14.30 2.99 17.64
CA PHE A 86 13.95 2.38 16.40
C PHE A 86 14.53 0.96 16.19
N LEU A 87 15.82 0.76 16.47
CA LEU A 87 16.44 -0.56 16.30
C LEU A 87 15.89 -1.61 17.28
N ASP A 88 15.52 -1.22 18.50
CA ASP A 88 14.89 -2.12 19.46
C ASP A 88 13.47 -2.55 18.97
N ILE A 89 12.77 -1.66 18.27
CA ILE A 89 11.47 -1.96 17.64
C ILE A 89 11.66 -2.97 16.50
N LEU A 90 12.65 -2.77 15.65
CA LEU A 90 12.95 -3.70 14.58
C LEU A 90 13.28 -5.10 15.11
N ASP A 91 14.29 -5.22 15.97
CA ASP A 91 14.77 -6.53 16.44
C ASP A 91 13.76 -7.23 17.38
N GLY A 92 13.16 -6.47 18.29
CA GLY A 92 12.27 -7.04 19.31
C GLY A 92 10.86 -7.33 18.84
N LEU A 93 10.36 -6.64 17.82
CA LEU A 93 9.02 -6.81 17.30
C LEU A 93 9.03 -7.38 15.87
N TRP A 94 9.43 -6.59 14.86
CA TRP A 94 9.22 -6.94 13.47
C TRP A 94 10.06 -8.15 13.02
N TRP A 95 11.36 -8.17 13.32
CA TRP A 95 12.24 -9.29 12.99
C TRP A 95 11.99 -10.52 13.87
N ASN A 96 11.40 -10.32 15.05
CA ASN A 96 10.97 -11.44 15.90
C ASN A 96 9.73 -12.12 15.30
N ILE A 97 8.76 -11.35 14.80
CA ILE A 97 7.57 -11.89 14.13
C ILE A 97 7.98 -12.67 12.89
N ASP A 98 8.76 -12.07 11.98
CA ASP A 98 9.07 -12.67 10.70
C ASP A 98 9.90 -13.97 10.80
N ARG A 99 10.77 -14.10 11.83
CA ARG A 99 11.50 -15.33 12.11
C ARG A 99 10.61 -16.51 12.54
N HIS A 100 9.37 -16.23 12.95
CA HIS A 100 8.43 -17.25 13.41
C HIS A 100 7.28 -17.54 12.42
N LEU A 101 7.23 -16.83 11.29
CA LEU A 101 6.25 -17.06 10.25
C LEU A 101 6.59 -18.31 9.43
N THR A 102 5.56 -19.09 9.15
CA THR A 102 5.54 -20.16 8.13
C THR A 102 4.65 -19.72 6.98
N ASN A 103 4.70 -20.44 5.85
CA ASN A 103 3.82 -20.16 4.71
C ASN A 103 2.33 -20.25 5.08
N ASP A 104 1.94 -21.17 5.96
CA ASP A 104 0.55 -21.26 6.46
C ASP A 104 0.16 -19.99 7.23
N LEU A 105 1.04 -19.46 8.11
CA LEU A 105 0.80 -18.22 8.83
C LEU A 105 0.85 -17.00 7.91
N THR A 106 1.74 -17.00 6.93
CA THR A 106 1.82 -15.97 5.87
C THR A 106 0.53 -15.90 5.07
N TRP A 107 -0.04 -17.07 4.70
CA TRP A 107 -1.33 -17.10 4.02
C TRP A 107 -2.47 -16.53 4.86
N LEU A 108 -2.53 -16.86 6.16
CA LEU A 108 -3.54 -16.31 7.08
C LEU A 108 -3.35 -14.80 7.27
N SER A 109 -2.11 -14.33 7.38
CA SER A 109 -1.78 -12.91 7.45
C SER A 109 -2.23 -12.16 6.19
N ALA A 110 -1.99 -12.75 5.02
CA ALA A 110 -2.44 -12.19 3.74
C ALA A 110 -3.97 -12.12 3.64
N VAL A 111 -4.67 -13.17 4.04
CA VAL A 111 -6.14 -13.17 4.02
C VAL A 111 -6.70 -12.12 4.98
N GLU A 112 -6.13 -11.96 6.17
CA GLU A 112 -6.53 -10.92 7.13
C GLU A 112 -6.34 -9.51 6.53
N THR A 113 -5.16 -9.23 6.01
CA THR A 113 -4.85 -7.97 5.32
C THR A 113 -5.85 -7.69 4.20
N TYR A 114 -6.14 -8.67 3.35
CA TYR A 114 -7.08 -8.49 2.23
C TYR A 114 -8.53 -8.29 2.69
N ILE A 115 -8.96 -8.95 3.77
CA ILE A 115 -10.27 -8.70 4.39
C ILE A 115 -10.37 -7.23 4.82
N GLU A 116 -9.39 -6.74 5.58
CA GLU A 116 -9.37 -5.36 6.05
C GLU A 116 -9.24 -4.36 4.88
N CYS A 117 -8.41 -4.63 3.89
CA CYS A 117 -8.31 -3.83 2.67
C CYS A 117 -9.66 -3.69 1.98
N ILE A 118 -10.35 -4.80 1.72
CA ILE A 118 -11.68 -4.79 1.07
C ILE A 118 -12.68 -3.99 1.90
N LYS A 119 -12.68 -4.17 3.23
CA LYS A 119 -13.58 -3.47 4.16
C LYS A 119 -13.31 -1.97 4.22
N ASN A 120 -12.09 -1.53 3.94
CA ASN A 120 -11.69 -0.12 3.91
C ASN A 120 -11.62 0.46 2.47
N GLY A 121 -12.04 -0.31 1.46
CA GLY A 121 -12.12 0.16 0.07
C GLY A 121 -10.76 0.20 -0.65
N VAL A 122 -9.77 -0.51 -0.14
CA VAL A 122 -8.45 -0.68 -0.78
C VAL A 122 -8.52 -1.90 -1.71
N THR A 123 -8.18 -1.71 -2.98
CA THR A 123 -8.20 -2.78 -4.00
C THR A 123 -6.87 -3.03 -4.67
N THR A 124 -5.86 -2.23 -4.32
CA THR A 124 -4.49 -2.37 -4.82
C THR A 124 -3.50 -2.08 -3.71
N ILE A 125 -2.52 -2.96 -3.51
CA ILE A 125 -1.48 -2.81 -2.48
C ILE A 125 -0.09 -3.04 -3.06
N PHE A 126 0.91 -2.40 -2.42
CA PHE A 126 2.33 -2.65 -2.62
C PHE A 126 2.89 -3.21 -1.31
N ASP A 127 3.08 -4.51 -1.27
CA ASP A 127 3.55 -5.22 -0.08
C ASP A 127 5.07 -5.37 -0.06
N HIS A 128 5.64 -5.22 1.12
CA HIS A 128 7.05 -5.46 1.40
C HIS A 128 7.15 -6.57 2.45
N HIS A 129 7.25 -7.83 1.98
CA HIS A 129 7.09 -9.02 2.80
C HIS A 129 8.38 -9.49 3.45
N ALA A 130 8.26 -9.99 4.68
CA ALA A 130 9.31 -10.71 5.39
C ALA A 130 8.75 -11.92 6.13
N SER A 131 9.40 -13.08 5.98
CA SER A 131 9.08 -14.33 6.67
C SER A 131 10.34 -15.20 6.77
N TYR A 132 11.33 -14.76 7.57
CA TYR A 132 12.63 -15.44 7.67
C TYR A 132 12.54 -16.84 8.31
N GLY A 133 11.40 -17.19 8.93
CA GLY A 133 11.09 -18.56 9.33
C GLY A 133 10.92 -19.49 8.12
N GLU A 134 10.26 -19.03 7.03
CA GLU A 134 10.06 -19.78 5.81
C GLU A 134 9.98 -18.80 4.61
N ILE A 135 11.09 -18.66 3.87
CA ILE A 135 11.23 -17.68 2.78
C ILE A 135 10.62 -18.20 1.49
N LYS A 136 11.05 -19.44 1.12
CA LYS A 136 10.69 -20.04 -0.17
C LYS A 136 9.18 -20.18 -0.32
N ASP A 137 8.67 -19.79 -1.49
CA ASP A 137 7.27 -19.84 -1.89
C ASP A 137 6.34 -18.89 -1.09
N SER A 138 6.88 -18.00 -0.24
CA SER A 138 6.10 -17.06 0.56
C SER A 138 5.37 -16.02 -0.30
N LEU A 139 6.03 -15.46 -1.32
CA LEU A 139 5.39 -14.53 -2.26
C LEU A 139 4.32 -15.19 -3.12
N PHE A 140 4.51 -16.46 -3.49
CA PHE A 140 3.49 -17.24 -4.20
C PHE A 140 2.27 -17.50 -3.31
N THR A 141 2.50 -17.79 -2.03
CA THR A 141 1.44 -17.95 -1.02
C THR A 141 0.59 -16.70 -0.88
N ILE A 142 1.23 -15.52 -0.84
CA ILE A 142 0.53 -14.23 -0.80
C ILE A 142 -0.20 -13.98 -2.14
N GLY A 143 0.44 -14.28 -3.27
CA GLY A 143 -0.16 -14.14 -4.60
C GLY A 143 -1.43 -14.96 -4.78
N ASP A 144 -1.45 -16.20 -4.28
CA ASP A 144 -2.65 -17.05 -4.27
C ASP A 144 -3.77 -16.46 -3.42
N ALA A 145 -3.45 -15.91 -2.25
CA ALA A 145 -4.41 -15.20 -1.41
C ALA A 145 -4.95 -13.94 -2.11
N ALA A 146 -4.08 -13.15 -2.76
CA ALA A 146 -4.45 -11.95 -3.53
C ALA A 146 -5.48 -12.27 -4.63
N GLN A 147 -5.21 -13.30 -5.44
CA GLN A 147 -6.12 -13.75 -6.51
C GLN A 147 -7.46 -14.25 -5.95
N LYS A 148 -7.43 -15.03 -4.88
CA LYS A 148 -8.64 -15.53 -4.21
C LYS A 148 -9.50 -14.40 -3.68
N MET A 149 -8.90 -13.44 -3.00
CA MET A 149 -9.59 -12.29 -2.40
C MET A 149 -9.95 -11.21 -3.42
N GLY A 150 -9.26 -11.15 -4.56
CA GLY A 150 -9.53 -10.19 -5.64
C GLY A 150 -8.91 -8.82 -5.40
N VAL A 151 -7.82 -8.75 -4.64
CA VAL A 151 -7.06 -7.52 -4.39
C VAL A 151 -5.77 -7.54 -5.21
N ARG A 152 -5.57 -6.52 -6.04
CA ARG A 152 -4.38 -6.36 -6.87
C ARG A 152 -3.15 -6.14 -6.00
N SER A 153 -2.06 -6.87 -6.24
CA SER A 153 -0.90 -6.84 -5.37
C SER A 153 0.42 -6.78 -6.14
N CYS A 154 1.24 -5.79 -5.81
CA CYS A 154 2.64 -5.74 -6.19
C CYS A 154 3.45 -6.20 -4.97
N LEU A 155 4.13 -7.34 -5.08
CA LEU A 155 4.80 -7.99 -3.95
C LEU A 155 6.31 -7.96 -4.12
N CYS A 156 7.01 -7.88 -3.00
CA CYS A 156 8.45 -8.12 -2.94
C CYS A 156 8.83 -8.76 -1.60
N TYR A 157 9.96 -9.48 -1.58
CA TYR A 157 10.53 -10.08 -0.39
C TYR A 157 11.69 -9.23 0.14
N GLU A 158 11.72 -8.99 1.43
CA GLU A 158 12.72 -8.20 2.14
C GLU A 158 14.09 -8.90 2.21
N ILE A 159 15.01 -8.58 1.30
CA ILE A 159 16.39 -9.05 1.33
C ILE A 159 17.13 -8.37 2.48
N SER A 160 17.83 -9.15 3.32
CA SER A 160 18.64 -8.66 4.43
C SER A 160 19.71 -9.67 4.82
N ASP A 161 20.89 -9.21 5.25
CA ASP A 161 21.97 -10.05 5.78
C ASP A 161 21.81 -10.40 7.27
N ARG A 162 20.79 -9.88 7.96
CA ARG A 162 20.59 -10.01 9.41
C ARG A 162 20.51 -11.44 9.93
N ASP A 163 20.03 -12.37 9.13
CA ASP A 163 19.94 -13.80 9.45
C ASP A 163 20.92 -14.66 8.63
N GLY A 164 21.97 -14.01 8.08
CA GLY A 164 23.08 -14.63 7.39
C GLY A 164 22.92 -14.67 5.86
N LYS A 165 24.04 -14.91 5.16
CA LYS A 165 24.14 -14.85 3.71
C LYS A 165 23.29 -15.89 2.96
N ASP A 166 23.10 -17.07 3.54
CA ASP A 166 22.27 -18.11 2.94
C ASP A 166 20.80 -17.67 2.87
N LYS A 167 20.29 -17.05 3.94
CA LYS A 167 18.95 -16.48 3.99
C LYS A 167 18.81 -15.27 3.06
N ALA A 168 19.81 -14.41 2.99
CA ALA A 168 19.83 -13.31 2.02
C ALA A 168 19.77 -13.81 0.57
N LYS A 169 20.51 -14.86 0.24
CA LYS A 169 20.46 -15.49 -1.08
C LYS A 169 19.10 -16.13 -1.36
N GLU A 170 18.51 -16.83 -0.40
CA GLU A 170 17.17 -17.41 -0.53
C GLU A 170 16.13 -16.30 -0.83
N ALA A 171 16.20 -15.16 -0.13
CA ALA A 171 15.35 -14.01 -0.35
C ALA A 171 15.52 -13.37 -1.74
N VAL A 172 16.76 -13.28 -2.25
CA VAL A 172 17.03 -12.83 -3.62
C VAL A 172 16.36 -13.76 -4.65
N LEU A 173 16.51 -15.07 -4.47
CA LEU A 173 15.93 -16.07 -5.39
C LEU A 173 14.39 -16.09 -5.34
N GLU A 174 13.78 -15.86 -4.17
CA GLU A 174 12.33 -15.73 -4.03
C GLU A 174 11.81 -14.52 -4.82
N ASN A 175 12.46 -13.35 -4.69
CA ASN A 175 12.13 -12.17 -5.50
C ASN A 175 12.27 -12.44 -7.00
N GLU A 176 13.39 -13.04 -7.43
CA GLU A 176 13.61 -13.35 -8.85
C GLU A 176 12.51 -14.27 -9.39
N ALA A 177 12.20 -15.34 -8.68
CA ALA A 177 11.17 -16.31 -9.08
C ALA A 177 9.79 -15.65 -9.18
N TRP A 178 9.43 -14.82 -8.20
CA TRP A 178 8.18 -14.08 -8.19
C TRP A 178 8.07 -13.06 -9.33
N ILE A 179 9.11 -12.23 -9.54
CA ILE A 179 9.11 -11.24 -10.62
C ILE A 179 8.94 -11.93 -11.98
N ARG A 180 9.68 -13.03 -12.23
CA ARG A 180 9.55 -13.79 -13.48
C ARG A 180 8.15 -14.38 -13.67
N HIS A 181 7.53 -14.82 -12.58
CA HIS A 181 6.14 -15.31 -12.60
C HIS A 181 5.17 -14.18 -12.98
N THR A 182 5.25 -13.03 -12.32
CA THR A 182 4.33 -11.91 -12.55
C THR A 182 4.53 -11.24 -13.92
N GLN A 183 5.73 -11.28 -14.50
CA GLN A 183 5.97 -10.82 -15.87
C GLN A 183 5.18 -11.63 -16.91
N GLN A 184 4.71 -12.82 -16.57
CA GLN A 184 3.86 -13.67 -17.41
C GLN A 184 2.36 -13.52 -17.05
N ASP A 185 2.01 -12.75 -16.01
CA ASP A 185 0.62 -12.54 -15.62
C ASP A 185 -0.14 -11.71 -16.66
N THR A 186 -1.20 -12.31 -17.21
CA THR A 186 -2.09 -11.68 -18.18
C THR A 186 -3.31 -11.03 -17.54
N THR A 187 -3.55 -11.30 -16.25
CA THR A 187 -4.74 -10.83 -15.53
C THR A 187 -4.61 -9.38 -15.06
N ASP A 188 -3.40 -8.85 -14.97
CA ASP A 188 -3.08 -7.54 -14.40
C ASP A 188 -3.36 -7.45 -12.90
N MET A 189 -3.35 -8.61 -12.22
CA MET A 189 -3.61 -8.70 -10.77
C MET A 189 -2.33 -8.72 -9.94
N LEU A 190 -1.23 -9.22 -10.51
CA LEU A 190 0.00 -9.45 -9.80
C LEU A 190 1.18 -8.72 -10.46
N ALA A 191 2.01 -8.11 -9.64
CA ALA A 191 3.28 -7.52 -10.05
C ALA A 191 4.37 -7.86 -9.03
N GLY A 192 5.63 -7.63 -9.37
CA GLY A 192 6.76 -7.92 -8.50
C GLY A 192 7.87 -6.88 -8.59
N MET A 193 8.55 -6.67 -7.47
CA MET A 193 9.73 -5.81 -7.32
C MET A 193 10.86 -6.59 -6.66
N MET A 194 12.10 -6.13 -6.79
CA MET A 194 13.22 -6.63 -6.01
C MET A 194 13.21 -5.93 -4.65
N GLY A 195 12.71 -6.63 -3.62
CA GLY A 195 12.62 -6.10 -2.26
C GLY A 195 13.97 -6.08 -1.56
N MET A 196 14.26 -5.03 -0.84
CA MET A 196 15.43 -4.91 0.03
C MET A 196 15.01 -4.26 1.34
N HIS A 197 15.47 -4.75 2.50
CA HIS A 197 15.09 -4.15 3.78
C HIS A 197 15.50 -2.68 3.86
N ALA A 198 16.75 -2.42 4.16
CA ALA A 198 17.33 -1.08 4.25
C ALA A 198 18.84 -1.17 4.06
N GLN A 199 19.49 -0.07 3.70
CA GLN A 199 20.91 -0.11 3.38
C GLN A 199 21.78 -0.63 4.54
N PHE A 200 21.42 -0.37 5.81
CA PHE A 200 22.23 -0.78 6.98
C PHE A 200 22.22 -2.30 7.24
N THR A 201 21.28 -3.02 6.65
CA THR A 201 21.15 -4.48 6.76
C THR A 201 21.63 -5.23 5.51
N ILE A 202 22.16 -4.53 4.51
CA ILE A 202 22.58 -5.11 3.22
C ILE A 202 24.03 -4.76 2.93
N SER A 203 24.88 -5.79 2.81
CA SER A 203 26.27 -5.66 2.39
C SER A 203 26.38 -5.40 0.88
N ASP A 204 27.56 -4.95 0.44
CA ASP A 204 27.84 -4.76 -0.98
C ASP A 204 27.75 -6.09 -1.77
N GLU A 205 28.16 -7.21 -1.15
CA GLU A 205 28.00 -8.55 -1.76
C GLU A 205 26.53 -8.89 -2.02
N THR A 206 25.65 -8.60 -1.06
CA THR A 206 24.21 -8.88 -1.19
C THR A 206 23.56 -7.90 -2.16
N MET A 207 24.03 -6.65 -2.21
CA MET A 207 23.61 -5.68 -3.21
C MET A 207 23.95 -6.15 -4.64
N GLU A 208 25.19 -6.62 -4.85
CA GLU A 208 25.64 -7.18 -6.13
C GLU A 208 24.81 -8.43 -6.52
N LEU A 209 24.55 -9.32 -5.55
CA LEU A 209 23.73 -10.51 -5.79
C LEU A 209 22.30 -10.12 -6.22
N ALA A 210 21.66 -9.17 -5.52
CA ALA A 210 20.33 -8.67 -5.88
C ALA A 210 20.32 -8.04 -7.27
N ALA A 211 21.33 -7.22 -7.61
CA ALA A 211 21.45 -6.62 -8.93
C ALA A 211 21.61 -7.65 -10.05
N CYS A 212 22.42 -8.69 -9.83
CA CYS A 212 22.63 -9.79 -10.80
C CYS A 212 21.37 -10.62 -11.06
N HIS A 213 20.55 -10.81 -10.04
CA HIS A 213 19.33 -11.63 -10.13
C HIS A 213 18.06 -10.84 -10.49
N LYS A 214 18.10 -9.50 -10.44
CA LYS A 214 16.94 -8.67 -10.76
C LYS A 214 16.54 -8.81 -12.23
N PRO A 215 15.34 -9.32 -12.56
CA PRO A 215 14.88 -9.40 -13.94
C PRO A 215 14.77 -8.02 -14.58
N SER A 216 15.05 -7.94 -15.89
CA SER A 216 14.94 -6.70 -16.65
C SER A 216 13.55 -6.09 -16.53
N GLY A 217 13.47 -4.77 -16.40
CA GLY A 217 12.21 -4.03 -16.23
C GLY A 217 11.66 -3.99 -14.82
N ALA A 218 12.18 -4.79 -13.88
CA ALA A 218 11.79 -4.69 -12.47
C ALA A 218 12.52 -3.54 -11.76
N GLY A 219 11.82 -2.87 -10.86
CA GLY A 219 12.40 -1.90 -9.94
C GLY A 219 12.73 -2.51 -8.58
N TYR A 220 13.16 -1.66 -7.67
CA TYR A 220 13.44 -2.02 -6.28
C TYR A 220 12.39 -1.42 -5.34
N HIS A 221 12.17 -2.09 -4.20
CA HIS A 221 11.40 -1.56 -3.09
C HIS A 221 12.25 -1.67 -1.82
N ILE A 222 12.56 -0.55 -1.18
CA ILE A 222 13.51 -0.48 -0.05
C ILE A 222 13.13 0.62 0.92
N HIS A 223 13.31 0.41 2.24
CA HIS A 223 13.20 1.45 3.25
C HIS A 223 14.46 2.33 3.24
N VAL A 224 14.28 3.63 3.27
CA VAL A 224 15.37 4.61 3.15
C VAL A 224 15.26 5.68 4.21
N ALA A 225 16.29 5.80 5.03
CA ALA A 225 16.43 6.89 5.99
C ALA A 225 15.19 7.06 6.89
N GLU A 226 14.58 5.95 7.33
CA GLU A 226 13.45 5.97 8.26
C GLU A 226 13.93 6.39 9.66
N GLY A 227 14.89 5.67 10.24
CA GLY A 227 15.59 6.05 11.44
C GLY A 227 16.89 6.80 11.13
N ILE A 228 17.32 7.68 12.04
CA ILE A 228 18.61 8.40 11.90
C ILE A 228 19.80 7.44 11.94
N GLU A 229 19.62 6.26 12.55
CA GLU A 229 20.59 5.20 12.65
C GLU A 229 20.99 4.66 11.28
N ASP A 230 20.05 4.55 10.34
CA ASP A 230 20.31 4.14 8.96
C ASP A 230 21.29 5.11 8.28
N LEU A 231 21.06 6.41 8.41
CA LEU A 231 21.97 7.43 7.87
C LEU A 231 23.37 7.37 8.52
N HIS A 232 23.43 7.24 9.86
CA HIS A 232 24.70 7.18 10.56
C HIS A 232 25.50 5.93 10.20
N ASP A 233 24.84 4.79 10.04
CA ASP A 233 25.46 3.54 9.59
C ASP A 233 26.08 3.71 8.17
N CYS A 234 25.32 4.29 7.24
CA CYS A 234 25.79 4.52 5.88
C CYS A 234 27.02 5.45 5.84
N LEU A 235 26.95 6.57 6.55
CA LEU A 235 28.08 7.50 6.67
C LEU A 235 29.31 6.83 7.27
N LYS A 236 29.15 6.02 8.32
CA LYS A 236 30.23 5.31 9.01
C LYS A 236 30.89 4.24 8.13
N LYS A 237 30.09 3.44 7.43
CA LYS A 237 30.58 2.29 6.64
C LYS A 237 31.12 2.71 5.26
N TYR A 238 30.45 3.64 4.60
CA TYR A 238 30.67 3.95 3.18
C TYR A 238 31.13 5.37 2.93
N GLY A 239 31.10 6.26 3.93
CA GLY A 239 31.43 7.69 3.77
C GLY A 239 30.45 8.45 2.87
N LYS A 240 29.27 7.89 2.62
CA LYS A 240 28.23 8.41 1.72
C LYS A 240 26.89 8.49 2.43
N ARG A 241 25.98 9.30 1.93
CA ARG A 241 24.59 9.28 2.34
C ARG A 241 23.84 8.15 1.63
N ILE A 242 22.64 7.83 2.09
CA ILE A 242 21.93 6.61 1.68
C ILE A 242 21.56 6.66 0.19
N VAL A 243 20.94 7.77 -0.25
CA VAL A 243 20.51 7.91 -1.65
C VAL A 243 21.71 7.96 -2.60
N ASP A 244 22.84 8.58 -2.18
CA ASP A 244 24.09 8.54 -2.95
C ASP A 244 24.60 7.10 -3.14
N ARG A 245 24.56 6.27 -2.06
CA ARG A 245 24.94 4.85 -2.17
C ARG A 245 24.02 4.09 -3.11
N LEU A 246 22.71 4.30 -3.00
CA LEU A 246 21.73 3.64 -3.87
C LEU A 246 21.87 4.07 -5.33
N TYR A 247 22.25 5.33 -5.58
CA TYR A 247 22.56 5.83 -6.92
C TYR A 247 23.78 5.13 -7.51
N ASP A 248 24.84 4.97 -6.74
CA ASP A 248 26.08 4.27 -7.20
C ASP A 248 25.82 2.80 -7.56
N TRP A 249 24.84 2.16 -6.94
CA TRP A 249 24.43 0.78 -7.20
C TRP A 249 23.36 0.65 -8.28
N ASP A 250 22.99 1.73 -8.96
CA ASP A 250 21.92 1.75 -9.99
C ASP A 250 20.57 1.20 -9.47
N VAL A 251 20.28 1.45 -8.18
CA VAL A 251 19.03 1.08 -7.54
C VAL A 251 17.91 2.05 -7.88
N LEU A 252 18.25 3.36 -8.04
CA LEU A 252 17.28 4.41 -8.32
C LEU A 252 16.74 4.32 -9.75
N GLY A 253 15.50 4.76 -9.94
CA GLY A 253 14.90 4.80 -11.27
C GLY A 253 13.37 4.80 -11.24
N PRO A 254 12.70 4.91 -12.41
CA PRO A 254 11.27 5.13 -12.51
C PRO A 254 10.40 3.97 -11.97
N HIS A 255 10.97 2.79 -11.80
CA HIS A 255 10.30 1.63 -11.21
C HIS A 255 10.78 1.33 -9.78
N THR A 256 11.52 2.23 -9.14
CA THR A 256 11.98 2.06 -7.76
C THR A 256 11.09 2.85 -6.81
N LEU A 257 10.72 2.21 -5.69
CA LEU A 257 9.88 2.73 -4.64
C LEU A 257 10.65 2.75 -3.32
N LEU A 258 10.84 3.94 -2.75
CA LEU A 258 11.54 4.14 -1.48
C LEU A 258 10.55 4.40 -0.36
N GLY A 259 10.56 3.58 0.68
CA GLY A 259 9.81 3.84 1.90
C GLY A 259 10.42 4.98 2.70
N HIS A 260 9.59 5.83 3.31
CA HIS A 260 9.90 6.88 4.30
C HIS A 260 10.68 8.09 3.80
N CYS A 261 11.97 7.98 3.49
CA CYS A 261 12.84 9.08 3.07
C CYS A 261 12.83 10.29 4.05
N ILE A 262 12.88 10.04 5.37
CA ILE A 262 12.73 11.07 6.41
C ILE A 262 14.02 11.89 6.55
N TYR A 263 15.18 11.22 6.69
CA TYR A 263 16.47 11.86 6.97
C TYR A 263 17.31 12.09 5.72
N ILE A 264 16.68 12.41 4.59
CA ILE A 264 17.34 12.80 3.35
C ILE A 264 17.55 14.32 3.26
N ASN A 265 18.51 14.76 2.45
CA ASN A 265 18.84 16.17 2.25
C ASN A 265 18.44 16.67 0.85
N PRO A 266 18.52 17.99 0.55
CA PRO A 266 18.17 18.54 -0.76
C PRO A 266 18.93 17.92 -1.95
N HIS A 267 20.21 17.56 -1.78
CA HIS A 267 20.97 16.89 -2.84
C HIS A 267 20.40 15.50 -3.14
N GLU A 268 20.07 14.73 -2.10
CA GLU A 268 19.42 13.42 -2.27
C GLU A 268 18.04 13.56 -2.93
N MET A 269 17.26 14.61 -2.61
CA MET A 269 16.01 14.92 -3.31
C MET A 269 16.23 15.23 -4.80
N ASP A 270 17.31 15.95 -5.14
CA ASP A 270 17.66 16.24 -6.54
C ASP A 270 18.00 14.96 -7.30
N LEU A 271 18.69 13.99 -6.67
CA LEU A 271 18.95 12.67 -7.25
C LEU A 271 17.64 11.88 -7.48
N LEU A 272 16.73 11.87 -6.50
CA LEU A 272 15.42 11.21 -6.66
C LEU A 272 14.64 11.82 -7.82
N LYS A 273 14.64 13.16 -7.93
CA LYS A 273 13.98 13.84 -9.05
C LYS A 273 14.63 13.53 -10.39
N TYR A 274 15.97 13.54 -10.45
CA TYR A 274 16.72 13.26 -11.67
C TYR A 274 16.49 11.83 -12.18
N THR A 275 16.41 10.87 -11.29
CA THR A 275 16.22 9.45 -11.61
C THR A 275 14.76 9.04 -11.73
N ASP A 276 13.80 9.97 -11.51
CA ASP A 276 12.36 9.72 -11.49
C ASP A 276 11.96 8.61 -10.49
N THR A 277 12.66 8.56 -9.34
CA THR A 277 12.43 7.58 -8.28
C THR A 277 11.24 7.99 -7.41
N MET A 278 10.38 7.02 -7.07
CA MET A 278 9.19 7.24 -6.26
C MET A 278 9.47 7.09 -4.76
N VAL A 279 8.69 7.80 -3.94
CA VAL A 279 8.76 7.75 -2.48
C VAL A 279 7.38 7.42 -1.91
N VAL A 280 7.31 6.77 -0.73
CA VAL A 280 6.06 6.56 0.02
C VAL A 280 6.20 7.07 1.44
N HIS A 281 5.24 7.89 1.86
CA HIS A 281 5.08 8.37 3.21
C HIS A 281 4.13 7.46 4.00
N ASN A 282 4.55 7.01 5.20
CA ASN A 282 3.82 6.09 6.07
C ASN A 282 3.59 6.76 7.44
N PRO A 283 2.55 7.60 7.59
CA PRO A 283 2.46 8.53 8.71
C PRO A 283 2.32 7.86 10.08
N GLU A 284 1.49 6.82 10.21
CA GLU A 284 1.27 6.12 11.48
C GLU A 284 2.53 5.40 11.93
N SER A 285 3.19 4.71 10.98
CA SER A 285 4.44 4.02 11.26
C SER A 285 5.54 4.98 11.67
N ASN A 286 5.72 6.06 10.92
CA ASN A 286 6.72 7.08 11.25
C ASN A 286 6.54 7.63 12.67
N MET A 287 5.28 7.91 13.08
CA MET A 287 4.98 8.34 14.45
C MET A 287 5.19 7.23 15.47
N GLY A 288 4.72 6.01 15.18
CA GLY A 288 4.81 4.85 16.07
C GLY A 288 6.25 4.40 16.31
N ASN A 289 7.11 4.52 15.30
CA ASN A 289 8.54 4.24 15.39
C ASN A 289 9.37 5.43 15.93
N ALA A 290 8.69 6.48 16.42
CA ALA A 290 9.31 7.69 16.95
C ALA A 290 10.19 8.44 15.92
N CYS A 291 9.85 8.32 14.64
CA CYS A 291 10.48 9.03 13.54
C CYS A 291 9.66 10.26 13.12
N GLY A 292 10.23 11.16 12.34
CA GLY A 292 9.52 12.30 11.78
C GLY A 292 8.79 12.00 10.47
N PRO A 293 8.07 12.97 9.88
CA PRO A 293 7.56 12.84 8.53
C PRO A 293 8.67 13.16 7.49
N PRO A 294 8.56 12.64 6.25
CA PRO A 294 9.37 13.13 5.14
C PRO A 294 9.05 14.61 4.86
N ALA A 295 9.98 15.30 4.22
CA ALA A 295 9.77 16.70 3.87
C ALA A 295 8.67 16.87 2.80
N LEU A 296 7.71 17.77 2.99
CA LEU A 296 6.72 18.14 1.96
C LEU A 296 7.38 18.70 0.69
N GLU A 297 8.62 19.14 0.81
CA GLU A 297 9.48 19.56 -0.30
C GLU A 297 9.59 18.51 -1.40
N LEU A 298 9.51 17.22 -1.06
CA LEU A 298 9.47 16.11 -2.06
C LEU A 298 8.33 16.33 -3.06
N VAL A 299 7.12 16.61 -2.58
CA VAL A 299 5.95 16.87 -3.43
C VAL A 299 6.11 18.18 -4.20
N HIS A 300 6.60 19.25 -3.53
CA HIS A 300 6.82 20.55 -4.16
C HIS A 300 7.87 20.51 -5.28
N ARG A 301 8.86 19.65 -5.17
CA ARG A 301 9.85 19.39 -6.24
C ARG A 301 9.29 18.53 -7.37
N GLY A 302 8.06 18.02 -7.22
CA GLY A 302 7.42 17.11 -8.18
C GLY A 302 8.06 15.72 -8.19
N ILE A 303 8.57 15.25 -7.05
CA ILE A 303 8.92 13.85 -6.83
C ILE A 303 7.62 13.12 -6.50
N VAL A 304 7.36 12.02 -7.19
CA VAL A 304 6.15 11.21 -6.95
C VAL A 304 6.25 10.63 -5.55
N THR A 305 5.50 11.23 -4.63
CA THR A 305 5.46 10.82 -3.22
C THR A 305 4.05 10.34 -2.89
N GLY A 306 3.89 9.03 -2.72
CA GLY A 306 2.63 8.39 -2.38
C GLY A 306 2.37 8.34 -0.87
N LEU A 307 1.23 7.75 -0.52
CA LEU A 307 0.80 7.47 0.85
C LEU A 307 0.65 5.96 1.04
N GLY A 308 1.24 5.44 2.09
CA GLY A 308 1.14 4.04 2.52
C GLY A 308 0.75 3.92 3.99
N THR A 309 0.57 2.70 4.45
CA THR A 309 0.20 2.39 5.83
C THR A 309 1.30 1.69 6.62
N ASP A 310 2.30 1.13 5.91
CA ASP A 310 3.30 0.29 6.56
C ASP A 310 2.64 -0.87 7.33
N GLY A 311 3.20 -1.33 8.42
CA GLY A 311 2.64 -2.39 9.27
C GLY A 311 1.58 -1.95 10.29
N TYR A 312 0.93 -0.78 10.13
CA TYR A 312 0.07 -0.19 11.16
C TYR A 312 -1.44 -0.33 10.92
N THR A 313 -1.91 -0.01 9.73
CA THR A 313 -3.36 0.00 9.42
C THR A 313 -3.59 -0.45 7.98
N HIS A 314 -4.85 -0.76 7.63
CA HIS A 314 -5.28 -1.01 6.26
C HIS A 314 -6.31 0.04 5.79
N ASP A 315 -6.46 1.14 6.56
CA ASP A 315 -7.39 2.23 6.27
C ASP A 315 -6.65 3.45 5.72
N MET A 316 -6.68 3.62 4.39
CA MET A 316 -6.04 4.76 3.73
C MET A 316 -6.65 6.12 4.12
N ILE A 317 -7.89 6.16 4.63
CA ILE A 317 -8.47 7.41 5.16
C ILE A 317 -7.85 7.73 6.52
N GLU A 318 -7.51 6.73 7.33
CA GLU A 318 -6.78 6.92 8.58
C GLU A 318 -5.39 7.51 8.29
N SER A 319 -4.61 6.90 7.39
CA SER A 319 -3.31 7.43 6.97
C SER A 319 -3.39 8.83 6.38
N TYR A 320 -4.43 9.13 5.60
CA TYR A 320 -4.69 10.47 5.10
C TYR A 320 -4.86 11.52 6.21
N LYS A 321 -5.62 11.18 7.27
CA LYS A 321 -5.82 12.04 8.44
C LYS A 321 -4.54 12.20 9.24
N ALA A 322 -3.85 11.10 9.50
CA ALA A 322 -2.59 11.08 10.23
C ALA A 322 -1.53 11.95 9.53
N ALA A 323 -1.35 11.79 8.21
CA ALA A 323 -0.42 12.60 7.44
C ALA A 323 -0.73 14.10 7.54
N ASN A 324 -2.01 14.49 7.41
CA ASN A 324 -2.41 15.90 7.49
C ASN A 324 -2.06 16.53 8.84
N VAL A 325 -2.41 15.85 9.94
CA VAL A 325 -2.14 16.37 11.31
C VAL A 325 -0.66 16.35 11.63
N LEU A 326 0.05 15.27 11.21
CA LEU A 326 1.48 15.11 11.46
C LEU A 326 2.30 16.26 10.85
N HIS A 327 2.05 16.57 9.57
CA HIS A 327 2.78 17.66 8.91
C HIS A 327 2.47 19.03 9.52
N LYS A 328 1.20 19.32 9.84
CA LYS A 328 0.82 20.56 10.53
C LYS A 328 1.51 20.69 11.88
N HIS A 329 1.52 19.62 12.66
CA HIS A 329 2.17 19.60 13.97
C HIS A 329 3.70 19.75 13.84
N HIS A 330 4.32 19.01 12.93
CA HIS A 330 5.78 19.02 12.72
C HIS A 330 6.28 20.41 12.27
N LEU A 331 5.57 21.03 11.34
CA LEU A 331 5.94 22.33 10.77
C LEU A 331 5.41 23.53 11.60
N CYS A 332 4.53 23.29 12.58
CA CYS A 332 3.79 24.35 13.29
C CYS A 332 3.08 25.30 12.32
N ASP A 333 2.60 24.79 11.17
CA ASP A 333 1.94 25.56 10.11
C ASP A 333 0.54 25.02 9.83
N ALA A 334 -0.48 25.86 10.08
CA ALA A 334 -1.87 25.51 9.82
C ALA A 334 -2.21 25.36 8.32
N ASN A 335 -1.38 25.92 7.43
CA ASN A 335 -1.57 25.86 5.98
C ASN A 335 -0.88 24.64 5.33
N ALA A 336 -0.02 23.91 6.05
CA ALA A 336 0.63 22.72 5.52
C ALA A 336 -0.36 21.59 5.21
N ALA A 337 -0.01 20.72 4.29
CA ALA A 337 -0.66 19.43 4.00
C ALA A 337 -2.11 19.50 3.48
N TRP A 338 -2.62 20.65 3.06
CA TRP A 338 -3.97 20.76 2.48
C TRP A 338 -4.05 20.31 1.02
N THR A 339 -2.98 20.46 0.27
CA THR A 339 -2.88 20.07 -1.15
C THR A 339 -2.00 18.85 -1.32
N GLU A 340 -0.92 18.75 -0.56
CA GLU A 340 0.10 17.69 -0.68
C GLU A 340 -0.45 16.32 -0.29
N VAL A 341 -1.16 16.21 0.81
CA VAL A 341 -1.69 14.93 1.29
C VAL A 341 -2.81 14.38 0.39
N PRO A 342 -3.80 15.20 -0.07
CA PRO A 342 -4.70 14.76 -1.15
C PRO A 342 -3.97 14.30 -2.42
N GLN A 343 -2.94 15.01 -2.86
CA GLN A 343 -2.13 14.64 -4.01
C GLN A 343 -1.43 13.29 -3.79
N MET A 344 -0.83 13.05 -2.61
CA MET A 344 -0.20 11.77 -2.26
C MET A 344 -1.18 10.60 -2.43
N LEU A 345 -2.39 10.71 -1.82
CA LEU A 345 -3.35 9.62 -1.80
C LEU A 345 -4.02 9.38 -3.17
N PHE A 346 -4.49 10.46 -3.84
CA PHE A 346 -5.37 10.31 -4.99
C PHE A 346 -4.66 10.38 -6.34
N GLU A 347 -3.55 11.10 -6.43
CA GLU A 347 -2.83 11.31 -7.69
C GLU A 347 -1.55 10.46 -7.72
N ASN A 348 -0.69 10.61 -6.72
CA ASN A 348 0.62 9.95 -6.71
C ASN A 348 0.51 8.43 -6.50
N ASN A 349 -0.41 7.93 -5.65
CA ASN A 349 -0.63 6.49 -5.53
C ASN A 349 -1.14 5.89 -6.83
N ALA A 350 -1.97 6.61 -7.58
CA ALA A 350 -2.41 6.18 -8.91
C ALA A 350 -1.25 6.15 -9.92
N GLU A 351 -0.34 7.12 -9.85
CA GLU A 351 0.87 7.15 -10.68
C GLU A 351 1.83 6.00 -10.33
N ILE A 352 2.06 5.74 -9.04
CA ILE A 352 2.85 4.60 -8.58
C ILE A 352 2.26 3.30 -9.14
N ALA A 353 0.97 3.10 -9.00
CA ALA A 353 0.29 1.92 -9.50
C ALA A 353 0.38 1.79 -11.03
N ALA A 354 0.29 2.90 -11.77
CA ALA A 354 0.39 2.91 -13.24
C ALA A 354 1.76 2.49 -13.78
N ARG A 355 2.81 2.52 -12.96
CA ARG A 355 4.15 2.02 -13.36
C ARG A 355 4.26 0.49 -13.32
N TYR A 356 3.31 -0.20 -12.66
CA TYR A 356 3.30 -1.65 -12.48
C TYR A 356 2.12 -2.34 -13.13
N PHE A 357 0.98 -1.65 -13.23
CA PHE A 357 -0.27 -2.21 -13.72
C PHE A 357 -0.78 -1.43 -14.94
N ARG A 358 -1.38 -2.14 -15.87
CA ARG A 358 -1.82 -1.58 -17.17
C ARG A 358 -3.15 -0.84 -17.09
N ARG A 359 -4.06 -1.30 -16.18
CA ARG A 359 -5.39 -0.70 -16.05
C ARG A 359 -5.31 0.62 -15.29
N PRO A 360 -6.02 1.67 -15.72
CA PRO A 360 -6.11 2.91 -14.96
C PRO A 360 -6.72 2.68 -13.58
N MET A 361 -6.12 3.25 -12.55
CA MET A 361 -6.58 3.18 -11.15
C MET A 361 -6.61 4.58 -10.54
N GLY A 362 -7.27 4.74 -9.37
CA GLY A 362 -7.43 6.03 -8.70
C GLY A 362 -8.40 7.00 -9.40
N VAL A 363 -9.04 6.58 -10.50
CA VAL A 363 -10.02 7.36 -11.24
C VAL A 363 -11.19 6.49 -11.68
N LEU A 364 -12.40 7.07 -11.80
CA LEU A 364 -13.54 6.38 -12.39
C LEU A 364 -13.58 6.62 -13.90
N LYS A 365 -12.83 5.80 -14.63
CA LYS A 365 -12.85 5.72 -16.10
C LYS A 365 -12.65 4.27 -16.53
N GLU A 366 -12.62 4.00 -17.83
CA GLU A 366 -12.46 2.65 -18.36
C GLU A 366 -11.27 1.92 -17.72
N GLY A 367 -11.50 0.71 -17.23
CA GLY A 367 -10.49 -0.14 -16.61
C GLY A 367 -10.27 0.04 -15.10
N ALA A 368 -10.97 0.97 -14.44
CA ALA A 368 -10.79 1.29 -13.02
C ALA A 368 -11.66 0.44 -12.08
N ALA A 369 -11.33 0.47 -10.78
CA ALA A 369 -12.12 -0.08 -9.68
C ALA A 369 -12.95 1.01 -8.99
N ALA A 370 -14.02 0.64 -8.26
CA ALA A 370 -14.90 1.58 -7.59
C ALA A 370 -15.31 1.11 -6.18
N ILE A 371 -15.59 2.08 -5.31
CA ILE A 371 -16.22 1.86 -4.00
C ILE A 371 -17.51 2.69 -3.88
N VAL A 372 -18.42 2.22 -3.01
CA VAL A 372 -19.57 3.00 -2.54
C VAL A 372 -19.32 3.36 -1.08
N VAL A 373 -19.38 4.65 -0.79
CA VAL A 373 -19.17 5.23 0.54
C VAL A 373 -20.51 5.75 1.06
N ASP A 374 -20.99 5.17 2.17
CA ASP A 374 -22.17 5.67 2.88
C ASP A 374 -21.78 6.89 3.70
N TYR A 375 -21.91 8.04 3.07
CA TYR A 375 -21.60 9.33 3.70
C TYR A 375 -22.54 10.41 3.20
N ILE A 376 -23.44 10.86 4.09
CA ILE A 376 -24.40 11.95 3.87
C ILE A 376 -24.22 12.96 5.01
N PRO A 377 -23.36 13.96 4.85
CA PRO A 377 -23.10 14.92 5.93
C PRO A 377 -24.25 15.91 6.12
N PRO A 378 -24.40 16.51 7.31
CA PRO A 378 -25.37 17.59 7.55
C PRO A 378 -24.95 18.94 6.93
N THR A 379 -23.71 19.06 6.49
CA THR A 379 -23.16 20.27 5.84
C THR A 379 -23.08 20.06 4.33
N PRO A 380 -23.10 21.15 3.54
CA PRO A 380 -23.00 21.06 2.08
C PRO A 380 -21.78 20.27 1.62
N LEU A 381 -21.98 19.30 0.73
CA LEU A 381 -20.93 18.49 0.11
C LEU A 381 -20.82 18.86 -1.37
N THR A 382 -19.63 19.27 -1.80
CA THR A 382 -19.36 19.78 -3.14
C THR A 382 -18.04 19.23 -3.69
N ALA A 383 -17.77 19.45 -4.97
CA ALA A 383 -16.49 19.11 -5.60
C ALA A 383 -15.28 19.76 -4.89
N ASP A 384 -15.45 21.00 -4.42
CA ASP A 384 -14.35 21.79 -3.85
C ASP A 384 -14.01 21.41 -2.41
N ASN A 385 -14.96 20.82 -1.67
CA ASN A 385 -14.76 20.49 -0.26
C ASN A 385 -14.72 18.98 0.07
N ILE A 386 -14.78 18.11 -0.94
CA ILE A 386 -14.76 16.64 -0.74
C ILE A 386 -13.54 16.18 0.06
N ASN A 387 -12.36 16.76 -0.19
CA ASN A 387 -11.14 16.39 0.53
C ASN A 387 -11.23 16.76 2.03
N SER A 388 -11.89 17.88 2.37
CA SER A 388 -12.16 18.26 3.75
C SER A 388 -13.17 17.32 4.41
N HIS A 389 -14.21 16.86 3.67
CA HIS A 389 -15.14 15.86 4.20
C HIS A 389 -14.46 14.52 4.45
N ILE A 390 -13.54 14.09 3.59
CA ILE A 390 -12.73 12.89 3.83
C ILE A 390 -11.90 13.07 5.10
N LEU A 391 -11.20 14.24 5.23
CA LEU A 391 -10.35 14.53 6.38
C LEU A 391 -11.11 14.52 7.71
N PHE A 392 -12.25 15.20 7.77
CA PHE A 392 -12.94 15.45 9.04
C PHE A 392 -14.13 14.54 9.32
N GLY A 393 -14.73 13.94 8.29
CA GLY A 393 -16.01 13.25 8.42
C GLY A 393 -16.03 11.78 8.08
N MET A 394 -15.11 11.29 7.24
CA MET A 394 -15.11 9.89 6.79
C MET A 394 -14.10 9.04 7.56
N ASN A 395 -14.27 7.72 7.50
CA ASN A 395 -13.32 6.68 7.89
C ASN A 395 -13.61 5.42 7.07
N GLY A 396 -12.77 4.38 7.15
CA GLY A 396 -12.95 3.16 6.37
C GLY A 396 -14.29 2.45 6.59
N ARG A 397 -14.93 2.62 7.76
CA ARG A 397 -16.26 2.03 8.04
C ARG A 397 -17.38 2.62 7.19
N ASN A 398 -17.19 3.81 6.62
CA ASN A 398 -18.13 4.39 5.66
C ASN A 398 -18.14 3.66 4.31
N VAL A 399 -17.12 2.88 3.98
CA VAL A 399 -17.11 2.05 2.77
C VAL A 399 -18.06 0.88 2.96
N VAL A 400 -19.14 0.84 2.17
CA VAL A 400 -20.15 -0.21 2.28
C VAL A 400 -20.11 -1.22 1.13
N THR A 401 -19.53 -0.85 0.00
CA THR A 401 -19.39 -1.74 -1.17
C THR A 401 -18.01 -1.52 -1.81
N THR A 402 -17.33 -2.61 -2.15
CA THR A 402 -16.03 -2.60 -2.81
C THR A 402 -16.07 -3.49 -4.04
N ILE A 403 -15.67 -2.94 -5.18
CA ILE A 403 -15.68 -3.62 -6.48
C ILE A 403 -14.29 -3.46 -7.10
N ALA A 404 -13.68 -4.54 -7.49
CA ALA A 404 -12.44 -4.57 -8.25
C ALA A 404 -12.60 -5.47 -9.47
N ASP A 405 -12.10 -5.02 -10.61
CA ASP A 405 -12.14 -5.77 -11.88
C ASP A 405 -13.54 -6.35 -12.22
N GLY A 406 -14.61 -5.59 -11.89
CA GLY A 406 -16.00 -5.99 -12.10
C GLY A 406 -16.52 -7.07 -11.17
N ARG A 407 -15.70 -7.53 -10.20
CA ARG A 407 -16.09 -8.45 -9.14
C ARG A 407 -16.51 -7.65 -7.93
N VAL A 408 -17.71 -7.90 -7.40
CA VAL A 408 -18.15 -7.34 -6.12
C VAL A 408 -17.46 -8.12 -5.01
N LEU A 409 -16.52 -7.50 -4.32
CA LEU A 409 -15.75 -8.13 -3.24
C LEU A 409 -16.49 -8.05 -1.91
N MET A 410 -17.15 -6.90 -1.69
CA MET A 410 -17.99 -6.63 -0.51
C MET A 410 -19.23 -5.85 -0.93
N LYS A 411 -20.37 -6.15 -0.32
CA LYS A 411 -21.62 -5.39 -0.50
C LYS A 411 -22.34 -5.27 0.84
N ASP A 412 -22.81 -4.06 1.15
CA ASP A 412 -23.49 -3.76 2.42
C ASP A 412 -22.68 -4.22 3.66
N ARG A 413 -21.34 -4.11 3.59
CA ARG A 413 -20.34 -4.56 4.58
C ARG A 413 -20.22 -6.09 4.72
N GLU A 414 -20.90 -6.88 3.88
CA GLU A 414 -20.75 -8.34 3.82
C GLU A 414 -19.74 -8.74 2.74
N LEU A 415 -18.75 -9.54 3.10
CA LEU A 415 -17.76 -10.07 2.15
C LEU A 415 -18.42 -11.13 1.27
N LEU A 416 -18.10 -11.07 -0.05
CA LEU A 416 -18.61 -12.01 -1.04
C LEU A 416 -17.51 -12.94 -1.58
N VAL A 417 -16.29 -12.78 -1.09
CA VAL A 417 -15.09 -13.50 -1.56
C VAL A 417 -14.69 -14.65 -0.65
N CYS A 418 -15.14 -14.64 0.61
CA CYS A 418 -14.93 -15.70 1.59
C CYS A 418 -16.03 -15.70 2.65
N ASP A 419 -16.12 -16.78 3.42
CA ASP A 419 -16.84 -16.80 4.68
C ASP A 419 -15.99 -16.06 5.74
N GLU A 420 -16.41 -14.83 6.10
CA GLU A 420 -15.66 -13.98 7.01
C GLU A 420 -15.51 -14.63 8.39
N GLN A 421 -16.57 -15.26 8.90
CA GLN A 421 -16.54 -15.87 10.23
C GLN A 421 -15.55 -17.04 10.28
N GLU A 422 -15.63 -17.94 9.30
CA GLU A 422 -14.71 -19.09 9.19
C GLU A 422 -13.25 -18.61 9.07
N MET A 423 -12.99 -17.61 8.21
CA MET A 423 -11.64 -17.07 8.04
C MET A 423 -11.11 -16.43 9.32
N MET A 424 -11.92 -15.63 10.01
CA MET A 424 -11.50 -14.99 11.27
C MET A 424 -11.23 -16.01 12.38
N GLU A 425 -11.92 -17.14 12.42
CA GLU A 425 -11.60 -18.24 13.36
C GLU A 425 -10.23 -18.87 13.06
N LYS A 426 -9.92 -19.10 11.79
CA LYS A 426 -8.59 -19.60 11.35
C LYS A 426 -7.48 -18.60 11.64
N ILE A 427 -7.71 -17.31 11.36
CA ILE A 427 -6.74 -16.22 11.62
C ILE A 427 -6.45 -16.14 13.12
N ARG A 428 -7.48 -16.15 13.99
CA ARG A 428 -7.27 -16.14 15.45
C ARG A 428 -6.47 -17.34 15.94
N THR A 429 -6.72 -18.51 15.37
CA THR A 429 -5.95 -19.73 15.68
C THR A 429 -4.48 -19.59 15.25
N GLY A 430 -4.24 -19.07 14.06
CA GLY A 430 -2.88 -18.79 13.56
C GLY A 430 -2.15 -17.73 14.39
N ALA A 431 -2.84 -16.64 14.75
CA ALA A 431 -2.27 -15.59 15.60
C ALA A 431 -1.90 -16.11 17.00
N ALA A 432 -2.73 -16.98 17.59
CA ALA A 432 -2.41 -17.63 18.85
C ALA A 432 -1.19 -18.57 18.73
N GLU A 433 -1.07 -19.28 17.63
CA GLU A 433 0.12 -20.11 17.34
C GLU A 433 1.37 -19.25 17.17
N LEU A 434 1.30 -18.15 16.42
CA LEU A 434 2.40 -17.20 16.26
C LEU A 434 2.83 -16.63 17.62
N ALA A 435 1.88 -16.17 18.43
CA ALA A 435 2.16 -15.67 19.78
C ALA A 435 2.85 -16.71 20.68
N ARG A 436 2.44 -17.98 20.57
CA ARG A 436 3.09 -19.09 21.29
C ARG A 436 4.52 -19.35 20.81
N ARG A 437 4.78 -19.29 19.50
CA ARG A 437 6.13 -19.45 18.94
C ARG A 437 7.09 -18.35 19.37
N ILE A 438 6.58 -17.11 19.44
CA ILE A 438 7.39 -15.94 19.83
C ILE A 438 7.72 -15.95 21.33
N ASN A 439 6.82 -16.45 22.17
CA ASN A 439 6.94 -16.39 23.64
C ASN A 439 7.34 -17.73 24.30
N GLY A 440 7.38 -18.80 23.56
CA GLY A 440 7.71 -20.16 24.02
C GLY A 440 9.12 -20.53 23.80
#